data_c9831c0dbdd2f9f2882623020d51e04a
#
_entry.id   c9831c0dbdd2f9f2882623020d51e04a
#
_cell.length_a   1.000
_cell.length_b   1.000
_cell.length_c   1.000
_cell.angle_alpha   90.00
_cell.angle_beta   90.00
_cell.angle_gamma   90.00
#
_symmetry.space_group_name_H-M   'P 1'
#
loop_
_entity.id
_entity.type
_entity.pdbx_description
1 polymer ?
#
loop_
_entity_poly.entity_id
_entity_poly.type
_entity_poly.pdbx_seq_one_letter_code
_entity_poly.pdbx_strand_id
1 'polypeptide(L)'
;MPSERASVFQQEFREDLRFWVEQDRRVALRLLDLVEAVMRDPFVGIGKPEPLKHLCPGVWSRRLTQEHRLIYLVTHTEIHLLKARYHY
;
A
#
# COMPACT_ATOMS: atom_id res chain seq x y z
N MET A 1 0.68 -17.48 9.13
CA MET A 1 1.90 -17.51 8.30
C MET A 1 2.06 -16.19 7.56
N PRO A 2 3.23 -15.59 7.60
CA PRO A 2 3.47 -14.44 6.76
C PRO A 2 3.40 -14.84 5.29
N SER A 3 3.01 -13.88 4.47
CA SER A 3 2.98 -14.09 3.02
C SER A 3 4.41 -14.30 2.51
N GLU A 4 4.57 -15.24 1.59
CA GLU A 4 5.86 -15.47 0.95
C GLU A 4 6.01 -14.66 -0.34
N ARG A 5 5.06 -13.75 -0.59
CA ARG A 5 5.12 -12.90 -1.78
C ARG A 5 6.25 -11.89 -1.66
N ALA A 6 6.88 -11.59 -2.78
CA ALA A 6 7.89 -10.54 -2.85
C ALA A 6 7.21 -9.18 -2.94
N SER A 7 7.86 -8.15 -2.42
CA SER A 7 7.36 -6.78 -2.54
C SER A 7 8.01 -6.10 -3.75
N VAL A 8 7.21 -5.40 -4.54
CA VAL A 8 7.68 -4.63 -5.68
C VAL A 8 7.23 -3.19 -5.47
N PHE A 9 8.18 -2.28 -5.36
CA PHE A 9 7.91 -0.86 -5.17
C PHE A 9 7.92 -0.20 -6.55
N GLN A 10 6.73 0.09 -7.08
CA GLN A 10 6.60 0.75 -8.36
C GLN A 10 7.10 2.19 -8.28
N GLN A 11 7.42 2.78 -9.42
CA GLN A 11 8.02 4.11 -9.46
C GLN A 11 7.15 5.16 -8.74
N GLU A 12 5.86 5.19 -9.02
CA GLU A 12 4.97 6.17 -8.38
C GLU A 12 4.94 5.99 -6.87
N PHE A 13 4.94 4.75 -6.39
CA PHE A 13 4.99 4.49 -4.95
C PHE A 13 6.29 5.04 -4.33
N ARG A 14 7.42 4.82 -5.00
CA ARG A 14 8.71 5.32 -4.49
C ARG A 14 8.73 6.85 -4.42
N GLU A 15 8.15 7.50 -5.42
CA GLU A 15 8.02 8.96 -5.45
C GLU A 15 7.13 9.44 -4.31
N ASP A 16 6.02 8.75 -4.07
CA ASP A 16 5.11 9.10 -2.99
C ASP A 16 5.74 8.90 -1.61
N LEU A 17 6.46 7.80 -1.43
CA LEU A 17 7.17 7.56 -0.17
C LEU A 17 8.17 8.68 0.08
N ARG A 18 8.93 9.07 -0.93
CA ARG A 18 9.89 10.17 -0.82
C ARG A 18 9.19 11.47 -0.46
N PHE A 19 8.05 11.75 -1.10
CA PHE A 19 7.24 12.92 -0.77
C PHE A 19 6.91 12.95 0.72
N TRP A 20 6.43 11.83 1.27
CA TRP A 20 6.05 11.79 2.68
C TRP A 20 7.26 11.92 3.61
N VAL A 21 8.39 11.34 3.26
CA VAL A 21 9.62 11.50 4.04
C VAL A 21 10.01 12.98 4.13
N GLU A 22 9.81 13.71 3.06
CA GLU A 22 10.18 15.14 3.01
C GLU A 22 9.12 16.06 3.61
N GLN A 23 7.84 15.71 3.50
CA GLN A 23 6.74 16.59 3.88
C GLN A 23 6.11 16.25 5.22
N ASP A 24 6.02 14.98 5.57
CA ASP A 24 5.38 14.56 6.82
C ASP A 24 5.92 13.20 7.25
N ARG A 25 6.89 13.25 8.14
CA ARG A 25 7.59 12.06 8.58
C ARG A 25 6.68 11.04 9.24
N ARG A 26 5.65 11.50 9.98
CA ARG A 26 4.72 10.57 10.63
C ARG A 26 3.95 9.75 9.60
N VAL A 27 3.56 10.40 8.51
CA VAL A 27 2.84 9.70 7.44
C VAL A 27 3.78 8.70 6.75
N ALA A 28 5.04 9.07 6.54
CA ALA A 28 6.01 8.16 5.96
C ALA A 28 6.18 6.91 6.82
N LEU A 29 6.27 7.07 8.15
CA LEU A 29 6.40 5.93 9.06
C LEU A 29 5.15 5.07 9.06
N ARG A 30 3.98 5.69 9.05
CA ARG A 30 2.73 4.93 8.94
C ARG A 30 2.66 4.16 7.63
N LEU A 31 3.12 4.78 6.53
CA LEU A 31 3.14 4.10 5.23
C LEU A 31 4.02 2.85 5.29
N LEU A 32 5.18 2.94 5.92
CA LEU A 32 6.04 1.77 6.07
C LEU A 32 5.38 0.70 6.94
N ASP A 33 4.66 1.10 8.00
CA ASP A 33 3.90 0.16 8.82
C ASP A 33 2.81 -0.54 8.00
N LEU A 34 2.13 0.22 7.13
CA LEU A 34 1.13 -0.37 6.25
C LEU A 34 1.74 -1.36 5.27
N VAL A 35 2.90 -1.02 4.71
CA VAL A 35 3.60 -1.93 3.80
C VAL A 35 3.92 -3.25 4.52
N GLU A 36 4.45 -3.16 5.75
CA GLU A 36 4.74 -4.37 6.53
C GLU A 36 3.48 -5.19 6.80
N ALA A 37 2.38 -4.52 7.13
CA ALA A 37 1.11 -5.19 7.38
C ALA A 37 0.58 -5.87 6.11
N VAL A 38 0.69 -5.21 4.96
CA VAL A 38 0.27 -5.75 3.66
C VAL A 38 1.10 -7.00 3.32
N MET A 39 2.41 -6.94 3.56
CA MET A 39 3.28 -8.08 3.27
C MET A 39 3.00 -9.27 4.18
N ARG A 40 2.51 -9.01 5.40
CA ARG A 40 2.15 -10.07 6.33
C ARG A 40 0.84 -10.73 5.92
N ASP A 41 -0.17 -9.93 5.57
CA ASP A 41 -1.46 -10.41 5.09
C ASP A 41 -2.09 -9.32 4.22
N PRO A 42 -2.14 -9.50 2.90
CA PRO A 42 -2.63 -8.44 2.02
C PRO A 42 -4.13 -8.19 2.09
N PHE A 43 -4.90 -9.05 2.76
CA PHE A 43 -6.35 -8.97 2.76
C PHE A 43 -6.95 -8.58 4.11
N VAL A 44 -6.19 -8.69 5.19
CA VAL A 44 -6.66 -8.43 6.55
C VAL A 44 -5.61 -7.64 7.31
N GLY A 45 -6.04 -6.70 8.14
CA GLY A 45 -5.12 -5.96 9.00
C GLY A 45 -5.46 -4.48 9.10
N ILE A 46 -4.50 -3.69 9.54
CA ILE A 46 -4.70 -2.26 9.80
C ILE A 46 -4.98 -1.49 8.51
N GLY A 47 -5.62 -0.34 8.63
CA GLY A 47 -5.86 0.55 7.49
C GLY A 47 -7.10 0.18 6.67
N LYS A 48 -7.96 -0.70 7.18
CA LYS A 48 -9.21 -1.09 6.51
C LYS A 48 -8.97 -1.54 5.07
N PRO A 49 -8.30 -2.69 4.87
CA PRO A 49 -8.07 -3.16 3.50
C PRO A 49 -9.40 -3.41 2.78
N GLU A 50 -9.51 -2.91 1.57
CA GLU A 50 -10.69 -3.13 0.74
C GLU A 50 -10.30 -3.34 -0.73
N PRO A 51 -10.99 -4.30 -1.39
CA PRO A 51 -10.72 -4.54 -2.80
C PRO A 51 -11.31 -3.42 -3.66
N LEU A 52 -10.59 -3.02 -4.69
CA LEU A 52 -11.01 -1.99 -5.63
C LEU A 52 -11.48 -2.66 -6.92
N LYS A 53 -12.66 -3.26 -6.85
CA LYS A 53 -13.19 -4.10 -7.94
C LYS A 53 -13.38 -3.34 -9.25
N HIS A 54 -13.56 -2.02 -9.17
CA HIS A 54 -13.77 -1.19 -10.35
C HIS A 54 -12.47 -0.92 -11.13
N LEU A 55 -11.30 -1.19 -10.55
CA LEU A 55 -10.03 -1.00 -11.25
C LEU A 55 -9.65 -2.27 -11.99
N CYS A 56 -9.20 -3.26 -11.27
CA CYS A 56 -8.94 -4.58 -11.84
C CYS A 56 -8.85 -5.60 -10.72
N PRO A 57 -9.01 -6.89 -11.01
CA PRO A 57 -8.89 -7.92 -9.98
C PRO A 57 -7.52 -7.87 -9.32
N GLY A 58 -7.51 -8.01 -8.00
CA GLY A 58 -6.27 -8.04 -7.23
C GLY A 58 -5.81 -6.70 -6.72
N VAL A 59 -6.46 -5.59 -7.11
CA VAL A 59 -6.10 -4.27 -6.60
C VAL A 59 -6.86 -3.99 -5.31
N TRP A 60 -6.13 -3.53 -4.31
CA TRP A 60 -6.63 -3.26 -2.96
C TRP A 60 -6.15 -1.91 -2.48
N SER A 61 -6.83 -1.38 -1.47
CA SER A 61 -6.39 -0.15 -0.81
C SER A 61 -6.39 -0.31 0.70
N ARG A 62 -5.52 0.47 1.35
CA ARG A 62 -5.57 0.68 2.81
C ARG A 62 -5.49 2.16 3.10
N ARG A 63 -6.15 2.59 4.16
CA ARG A 63 -6.12 4.00 4.57
C ARG A 63 -4.75 4.36 5.12
N LEU A 64 -4.16 5.40 4.56
CA LEU A 64 -2.92 5.99 5.06
C LEU A 64 -3.24 7.17 5.97
N THR A 65 -4.03 8.12 5.45
CA THR A 65 -4.58 9.23 6.22
C THR A 65 -6.05 9.37 5.83
N GLN A 66 -6.71 10.40 6.33
CA GLN A 66 -8.09 10.66 5.96
C GLN A 66 -8.26 10.86 4.45
N GLU A 67 -7.27 11.49 3.81
CA GLU A 67 -7.33 11.82 2.37
C GLU A 67 -6.55 10.88 1.48
N HIS A 68 -5.60 10.15 2.04
CA HIS A 68 -4.64 9.38 1.24
C HIS A 68 -4.75 7.90 1.51
N ARG A 69 -4.49 7.10 0.47
CA ARG A 69 -4.53 5.64 0.55
C ARG A 69 -3.29 5.02 -0.05
N LEU A 70 -2.91 3.88 0.50
CA LEU A 70 -1.95 2.99 -0.13
C LEU A 70 -2.71 2.08 -1.08
N ILE A 71 -2.34 2.09 -2.36
CA ILE A 71 -2.93 1.25 -3.37
C ILE A 71 -1.93 0.17 -3.75
N TYR A 72 -2.37 -1.08 -3.79
CA TYR A 72 -1.47 -2.18 -4.10
C TYR A 72 -2.18 -3.27 -4.89
N LEU A 73 -1.38 -4.02 -5.65
CA LEU A 73 -1.86 -5.14 -6.47
C LEU A 73 -1.28 -6.43 -5.92
N VAL A 74 -2.15 -7.39 -5.66
CA VAL A 74 -1.75 -8.70 -5.15
C VAL A 74 -1.78 -9.72 -6.27
N THR A 75 -0.65 -10.36 -6.53
CA THR A 75 -0.58 -11.49 -7.45
C THR A 75 -0.25 -12.75 -6.64
N HIS A 76 -0.15 -13.87 -7.33
CA HIS A 76 0.18 -15.13 -6.66
C HIS A 76 1.55 -15.08 -5.97
N THR A 77 2.51 -14.38 -6.56
CA THR A 77 3.90 -14.39 -6.09
C THR A 77 4.42 -13.03 -5.62
N GLU A 78 3.66 -11.96 -5.84
CA GLU A 78 4.16 -10.61 -5.56
C GLU A 78 3.05 -9.70 -5.03
N ILE A 79 3.47 -8.65 -4.33
CA ILE A 79 2.60 -7.53 -4.02
C ILE A 79 3.28 -6.29 -4.59
N HIS A 80 2.58 -5.61 -5.50
CA HIS A 80 3.08 -4.39 -6.11
C HIS A 80 2.50 -3.21 -5.34
N LEU A 81 3.36 -2.42 -4.71
CA LEU A 81 2.96 -1.17 -4.06
C LEU A 81 2.90 -0.13 -5.17
N LEU A 82 1.70 0.36 -5.46
CA LEU A 82 1.46 1.16 -6.67
C LEU A 82 1.58 2.65 -6.40
N LYS A 83 0.92 3.16 -5.37
CA LYS A 83 0.97 4.57 -5.03
C LYS A 83 0.45 4.77 -3.61
N ALA A 84 0.73 5.96 -3.05
CA ALA A 84 0.40 6.26 -1.65
C ALA A 84 0.03 7.73 -1.44
N ARG A 85 -0.52 8.38 -2.47
CA ARG A 85 -1.04 9.76 -2.34
C ARG A 85 -2.39 9.83 -2.99
N TYR A 86 -3.30 10.57 -2.34
CA TYR A 86 -4.67 10.84 -2.81
C TYR A 86 -5.51 9.57 -2.94
N HIS A 87 -6.69 9.75 -3.46
CA HIS A 87 -7.60 8.66 -3.79
C HIS A 87 -7.36 8.26 -5.24
N TYR A 88 -7.88 7.13 -5.55
CA TYR A 88 -7.94 6.64 -6.92
C TYR A 88 -9.25 7.13 -7.57
#